data_d61b66a79f29164fc4e5085616565633
#
_entry.id   d61b66a79f29164fc4e5085616565633
#
_cell.length_a   1.000
_cell.length_b   1.000
_cell.length_c   1.000
_cell.angle_alpha   90.00
_cell.angle_beta   90.00
_cell.angle_gamma   90.00
#
_symmetry.space_group_name_H-M   'P 1'
#
loop_
_entity.id
_entity.type
_entity.pdbx_description
1 polymer ?
#
loop_
_entity_poly.entity_id
_entity_poly.type
_entity_poly.pdbx_seq_one_letter_code
_entity_poly.pdbx_strand_id
1 'polypeptide(L)'
;MVLGEKTFGKGSVQTIFPLDDGSALKLTVAKYYTPSHKVIHQHGITPDIAVPVTDAEEAAQIIKREPGGIDSLPDAERARVAATPDRQLERAEDVLKGLILYQRMVKAPAQQKMAAK
;
A
#
# COMPACT_ATOMS: atom_id res chain seq x y z
N MET A 1 -5.56 -9.62 1.70
CA MET A 1 -4.99 -9.37 0.36
C MET A 1 -4.26 -8.03 0.40
N VAL A 2 -3.02 -8.01 -0.05
CA VAL A 2 -2.15 -6.83 -0.12
C VAL A 2 -1.77 -6.60 -1.58
N LEU A 3 -1.92 -5.37 -2.05
CA LEU A 3 -1.61 -4.97 -3.42
C LEU A 3 -0.64 -3.79 -3.40
N GLY A 4 0.36 -3.79 -4.27
CA GLY A 4 1.35 -2.74 -4.38
C GLY A 4 2.75 -3.27 -4.58
N GLU A 5 3.73 -2.64 -3.93
CA GLU A 5 5.13 -3.06 -3.97
C GLU A 5 5.57 -3.68 -2.64
N LYS A 6 6.68 -4.41 -2.68
CA LYS A 6 7.31 -4.95 -1.48
C LYS A 6 7.75 -3.82 -0.56
N THR A 7 7.38 -3.89 0.73
CA THR A 7 7.73 -2.84 1.68
C THR A 7 9.20 -2.90 2.09
N PHE A 8 9.72 -1.78 2.63
CA PHE A 8 11.13 -1.62 3.02
C PHE A 8 11.60 -2.68 4.02
N GLY A 9 10.81 -3.04 5.02
CA GLY A 9 11.16 -4.11 5.95
C GLY A 9 11.82 -3.65 7.25
N LYS A 10 11.50 -2.47 7.76
CA LYS A 10 11.84 -2.10 9.13
C LYS A 10 10.77 -2.58 10.09
N GLY A 11 10.99 -3.75 10.68
CA GLY A 11 10.08 -4.37 11.63
C GLY A 11 10.70 -4.58 13.02
N SER A 12 11.61 -3.68 13.46
CA SER A 12 12.23 -3.71 14.78
C SER A 12 11.76 -2.58 15.66
N VAL A 13 11.59 -2.86 16.94
CA VAL A 13 11.40 -1.86 18.00
C VAL A 13 12.74 -1.55 18.63
N GLN A 14 13.11 -0.29 18.70
CA GLN A 14 14.36 0.17 19.28
C GLN A 14 14.07 1.10 20.46
N THR A 15 14.85 0.92 21.52
CA THR A 15 14.80 1.77 22.72
C THR A 15 16.13 2.49 22.89
N ILE A 16 16.06 3.74 23.29
CA ILE A 16 17.22 4.58 23.60
C ILE A 16 17.42 4.58 25.10
N PHE A 17 18.59 4.15 25.55
CA PHE A 17 19.01 4.15 26.94
C PHE A 17 20.04 5.28 27.12
N PRO A 18 19.73 6.35 27.86
CA PRO A 18 20.69 7.37 28.19
C PRO A 18 21.78 6.81 29.12
N LEU A 19 23.03 7.23 28.95
CA LEU A 19 24.19 6.85 29.78
C LEU A 19 24.66 8.03 30.61
N ASP A 20 25.36 7.76 31.72
CA ASP A 20 25.79 8.76 32.71
C ASP A 20 26.78 9.79 32.14
N ASP A 21 27.48 9.46 31.06
CA ASP A 21 28.42 10.35 30.36
C ASP A 21 27.76 11.33 29.38
N GLY A 22 26.41 11.31 29.27
CA GLY A 22 25.64 12.13 28.34
C GLY A 22 25.49 11.51 26.94
N SER A 23 26.08 10.33 26.68
CA SER A 23 25.81 9.53 25.48
C SER A 23 24.53 8.72 25.61
N ALA A 24 24.12 8.05 24.55
CA ALA A 24 22.95 7.17 24.57
C ALA A 24 23.19 5.91 23.75
N LEU A 25 22.64 4.79 24.24
CA LEU A 25 22.69 3.50 23.56
C LEU A 25 21.35 3.19 22.93
N LYS A 26 21.30 2.96 21.64
CA LYS A 26 20.12 2.54 20.88
C LYS A 26 20.15 1.05 20.65
N LEU A 27 19.23 0.32 21.27
CA LEU A 27 19.14 -1.14 21.18
C LEU A 27 17.82 -1.59 20.56
N THR A 28 17.91 -2.63 19.72
CA THR A 28 16.73 -3.38 19.27
C THR A 28 16.28 -4.31 20.38
N VAL A 29 15.05 -4.11 20.86
CA VAL A 29 14.48 -4.85 22.02
C VAL A 29 13.36 -5.83 21.59
N ALA A 30 12.75 -5.62 20.41
CA ALA A 30 11.69 -6.48 19.90
C ALA A 30 11.60 -6.44 18.38
N LYS A 31 10.89 -7.39 17.79
CA LYS A 31 10.55 -7.45 16.35
C LYS A 31 9.06 -7.56 16.17
N TYR A 32 8.54 -6.92 15.12
CA TYR A 32 7.14 -7.08 14.69
C TYR A 32 6.96 -8.34 13.87
N TYR A 33 5.81 -8.98 14.06
CA TYR A 33 5.37 -10.13 13.30
C TYR A 33 4.02 -9.82 12.64
N THR A 34 3.81 -10.35 11.44
CA THR A 34 2.49 -10.30 10.81
C THR A 34 1.51 -11.21 11.54
N PRO A 35 0.18 -11.08 11.34
CA PRO A 35 -0.80 -12.05 11.86
C PRO A 35 -0.51 -13.50 11.46
N SER A 36 0.18 -13.72 10.34
CA SER A 36 0.65 -15.06 9.90
C SER A 36 2.00 -15.47 10.50
N HIS A 37 2.46 -14.78 11.56
CA HIS A 37 3.73 -15.04 12.27
C HIS A 37 5.01 -14.92 11.41
N LYS A 38 4.97 -14.16 10.32
CA LYS A 38 6.16 -13.87 9.51
C LYS A 38 6.88 -12.64 10.05
N VAL A 39 8.21 -12.73 10.14
CA VAL A 39 9.08 -11.60 10.49
C VAL A 39 9.15 -10.63 9.32
N ILE A 40 8.87 -9.35 9.55
CA ILE A 40 8.96 -8.30 8.52
C ILE A 40 10.31 -7.57 8.54
N HIS A 41 11.08 -7.67 9.62
CA HIS A 41 12.38 -7.03 9.73
C HIS A 41 13.36 -7.57 8.70
N GLN A 42 13.97 -6.70 7.90
CA GLN A 42 14.88 -6.97 6.77
C GLN A 42 14.22 -7.70 5.58
N HIS A 43 12.96 -8.13 5.69
CA HIS A 43 12.26 -8.86 4.62
C HIS A 43 11.15 -8.03 3.98
N GLY A 44 10.53 -7.10 4.73
CA GLY A 44 9.35 -6.39 4.30
C GLY A 44 8.13 -7.29 4.16
N ILE A 45 7.06 -6.70 3.66
CA ILE A 45 5.84 -7.41 3.29
C ILE A 45 5.82 -7.56 1.78
N THR A 46 5.71 -8.79 1.28
CA THR A 46 5.53 -9.08 -0.14
C THR A 46 4.04 -8.99 -0.45
N PRO A 47 3.61 -8.18 -1.43
CA PRO A 47 2.20 -8.10 -1.82
C PRO A 47 1.73 -9.39 -2.49
N ASP A 48 0.43 -9.68 -2.33
CA ASP A 48 -0.25 -10.77 -3.06
C ASP A 48 -0.38 -10.42 -4.55
N ILE A 49 -0.57 -9.14 -4.86
CA ILE A 49 -0.60 -8.60 -6.22
C ILE A 49 0.45 -7.50 -6.33
N ALA A 50 1.52 -7.77 -7.07
CA ALA A 50 2.58 -6.79 -7.31
C ALA A 50 2.15 -5.77 -8.38
N VAL A 51 2.22 -4.48 -8.03
CA VAL A 51 1.98 -3.37 -8.94
C VAL A 51 3.13 -2.39 -8.80
N PRO A 52 4.20 -2.54 -9.59
CA PRO A 52 5.34 -1.66 -9.55
C PRO A 52 4.97 -0.27 -10.08
N VAL A 53 5.54 0.76 -9.48
CA VAL A 53 5.46 2.15 -9.91
C VAL A 53 6.87 2.70 -10.13
N THR A 54 7.00 3.70 -10.99
CA THR A 54 8.26 4.40 -11.17
C THR A 54 8.43 5.49 -10.10
N ASP A 55 9.68 5.87 -9.81
CA ASP A 55 9.98 6.96 -8.86
C ASP A 55 9.24 8.26 -9.22
N ALA A 56 9.07 8.54 -10.51
CA ALA A 56 8.34 9.70 -11.00
C ALA A 56 6.82 9.60 -10.72
N GLU A 57 6.23 8.42 -10.85
CA GLU A 57 4.82 8.17 -10.50
C GLU A 57 4.62 8.28 -9.00
N GLU A 58 5.51 7.70 -8.20
CA GLU A 58 5.46 7.79 -6.74
C GLU A 58 5.57 9.23 -6.26
N ALA A 59 6.56 10.00 -6.76
CA ALA A 59 6.72 11.41 -6.44
C ALA A 59 5.48 12.23 -6.79
N ALA A 60 4.87 11.97 -7.96
CA ALA A 60 3.63 12.63 -8.35
C ALA A 60 2.47 12.34 -7.40
N GLN A 61 2.34 11.10 -6.91
CA GLN A 61 1.29 10.73 -5.95
C GLN A 61 1.53 11.35 -4.57
N ILE A 62 2.78 11.45 -4.12
CA ILE A 62 3.13 12.15 -2.88
C ILE A 62 2.69 13.61 -2.96
N ILE A 63 3.07 14.30 -4.03
CA ILE A 63 2.68 15.70 -4.24
C ILE A 63 1.15 15.87 -4.25
N LYS A 64 0.41 14.99 -4.92
CA LYS A 64 -1.05 15.05 -4.96
C LYS A 64 -1.71 14.91 -3.59
N ARG A 65 -1.08 14.20 -2.66
CA ARG A 65 -1.61 13.96 -1.30
C ARG A 65 -1.24 15.03 -0.30
N GLU A 66 -0.24 15.86 -0.61
CA GLU A 66 0.15 16.97 0.26
C GLU A 66 -0.88 18.11 0.20
N PRO A 67 -1.21 18.75 1.33
CA PRO A 67 -2.06 19.92 1.34
C PRO A 67 -1.49 21.05 0.45
N GLY A 68 -2.22 21.45 -0.57
CA GLY A 68 -1.78 22.46 -1.55
C GLY A 68 -0.65 22.01 -2.48
N GLY A 69 -0.28 20.73 -2.48
CA GLY A 69 0.88 20.21 -3.20
C GLY A 69 0.85 20.51 -4.71
N ILE A 70 -0.25 20.24 -5.40
CA ILE A 70 -0.39 20.54 -6.84
C ILE A 70 -0.41 22.06 -7.10
N ASP A 71 -1.09 22.81 -6.25
CA ASP A 71 -1.27 24.26 -6.44
C ASP A 71 0.03 25.06 -6.20
N SER A 72 0.98 24.49 -5.48
CA SER A 72 2.30 25.10 -5.23
C SER A 72 3.28 24.97 -6.40
N LEU A 73 2.95 24.16 -7.42
CA LEU A 73 3.83 23.86 -8.54
C LEU A 73 3.68 24.89 -9.68
N PRO A 74 4.75 25.13 -10.46
CA PRO A 74 4.67 25.82 -11.74
C PRO A 74 3.69 25.13 -12.70
N ASP A 75 3.05 25.88 -13.59
CA ASP A 75 1.98 25.38 -14.47
C ASP A 75 2.36 24.14 -15.30
N ALA A 76 3.59 24.10 -15.83
CA ALA A 76 4.08 22.96 -16.62
C ALA A 76 4.21 21.68 -15.77
N GLU A 77 4.72 21.81 -14.54
CA GLU A 77 4.86 20.69 -13.62
C GLU A 77 3.50 20.25 -13.07
N ARG A 78 2.63 21.21 -12.79
CA ARG A 78 1.25 20.97 -12.35
C ARG A 78 0.50 20.09 -13.34
N ALA A 79 0.55 20.43 -14.63
CA ALA A 79 -0.09 19.65 -15.69
C ALA A 79 0.46 18.22 -15.75
N ARG A 80 1.79 18.04 -15.64
CA ARG A 80 2.43 16.72 -15.64
C ARG A 80 2.02 15.88 -14.44
N VAL A 81 2.09 16.44 -13.24
CA VAL A 81 1.71 15.75 -12.00
C VAL A 81 0.24 15.38 -12.01
N ALA A 82 -0.65 16.30 -12.43
CA ALA A 82 -2.08 16.06 -12.53
C ALA A 82 -2.40 14.90 -13.50
N ALA A 83 -1.70 14.83 -14.63
CA ALA A 83 -1.90 13.82 -15.66
C ALA A 83 -1.32 12.43 -15.28
N THR A 84 -0.45 12.35 -14.28
CA THR A 84 0.16 11.06 -13.86
C THR A 84 -0.88 10.17 -13.18
N PRO A 85 -1.20 8.96 -13.72
CA PRO A 85 -2.19 8.07 -13.13
C PRO A 85 -1.68 7.44 -11.81
N ASP A 86 -2.59 7.08 -10.92
CA ASP A 86 -2.30 6.23 -9.76
C ASP A 86 -2.58 4.77 -10.12
N ARG A 87 -1.57 4.11 -10.68
CA ARG A 87 -1.71 2.71 -11.16
C ARG A 87 -2.06 1.73 -10.05
N GLN A 88 -1.59 1.98 -8.82
CA GLN A 88 -1.90 1.11 -7.70
C GLN A 88 -3.36 1.23 -7.31
N LEU A 89 -3.89 2.45 -7.28
CA LEU A 89 -5.31 2.69 -7.01
C LEU A 89 -6.20 2.11 -8.12
N GLU A 90 -5.89 2.38 -9.39
CA GLU A 90 -6.61 1.84 -10.54
C GLU A 90 -6.65 0.30 -10.50
N ARG A 91 -5.51 -0.34 -10.22
CA ARG A 91 -5.44 -1.79 -10.11
C ARG A 91 -6.24 -2.34 -8.94
N ALA A 92 -6.23 -1.65 -7.80
CA ALA A 92 -7.04 -2.03 -6.64
C ALA A 92 -8.54 -1.94 -6.94
N GLU A 93 -8.98 -0.89 -7.63
CA GLU A 93 -10.36 -0.75 -8.09
C GLU A 93 -10.79 -1.87 -9.03
N ASP A 94 -9.93 -2.24 -10.01
CA ASP A 94 -10.21 -3.32 -10.96
C ASP A 94 -10.38 -4.67 -10.25
N VAL A 95 -9.50 -4.96 -9.28
CA VAL A 95 -9.60 -6.17 -8.47
C VAL A 95 -10.89 -6.21 -7.67
N LEU A 96 -11.27 -5.08 -7.04
CA LEU A 96 -12.53 -4.98 -6.29
C LEU A 96 -13.76 -5.14 -7.19
N LYS A 97 -13.78 -4.51 -8.36
CA LYS A 97 -14.84 -4.68 -9.37
C LYS A 97 -14.96 -6.15 -9.79
N GLY A 98 -13.83 -6.80 -10.05
CA GLY A 98 -13.79 -8.23 -10.39
C GLY A 98 -14.36 -9.13 -9.30
N LEU A 99 -14.02 -8.87 -8.04
CA LEU A 99 -14.56 -9.61 -6.89
C LEU A 99 -16.08 -9.43 -6.73
N ILE A 100 -16.59 -8.21 -6.92
CA ILE A 100 -18.01 -7.91 -6.84
C ILE A 100 -18.77 -8.66 -7.95
N LEU A 101 -18.26 -8.65 -9.18
CA LEU A 101 -18.86 -9.37 -10.30
C LEU A 101 -18.87 -10.88 -10.05
N TYR A 102 -17.76 -11.42 -9.58
CA TYR A 102 -17.67 -12.84 -9.22
C TYR A 102 -18.70 -13.24 -8.16
N GLN A 103 -18.83 -12.46 -7.10
CA GLN A 103 -19.82 -12.71 -6.05
C GLN A 103 -21.28 -12.71 -6.59
N ARG A 104 -21.57 -11.81 -7.53
CA ARG A 104 -22.90 -11.76 -8.19
C ARG A 104 -23.15 -13.00 -9.03
N MET A 105 -22.14 -13.44 -9.79
CA MET A 105 -22.22 -14.64 -10.63
C MET A 105 -22.43 -15.92 -9.79
N VAL A 106 -21.72 -16.05 -8.67
CA VAL A 106 -21.83 -17.21 -7.78
C VAL A 106 -23.17 -17.24 -7.02
N LYS A 107 -23.73 -16.07 -6.67
CA LYS A 107 -25.03 -15.97 -5.99
C LYS A 107 -26.23 -16.10 -6.94
N ALA A 108 -26.08 -15.86 -8.24
CA ALA A 108 -27.16 -15.90 -9.22
C ALA A 108 -27.77 -17.31 -9.50
N PRO A 109 -27.05 -18.44 -9.38
CA PRO A 109 -27.61 -19.74 -9.77
C PRO A 109 -28.71 -20.27 -8.84
N ALA A 110 -28.83 -19.77 -7.60
CA ALA A 110 -29.82 -20.29 -6.65
C ALA A 110 -31.26 -19.80 -6.89
N GLN A 111 -31.45 -18.65 -7.54
CA GLN A 111 -32.77 -18.06 -7.79
C GLN A 111 -33.40 -18.48 -9.12
N GLN A 112 -32.62 -18.86 -10.13
CA GLN A 112 -33.16 -19.28 -11.42
C GLN A 112 -33.74 -20.72 -11.41
N LYS A 113 -33.30 -21.58 -10.49
CA LYS A 113 -33.87 -22.94 -10.37
C LYS A 113 -35.25 -23.00 -9.69
N MET A 114 -35.67 -21.96 -8.99
CA MET A 114 -37.01 -21.90 -8.38
C MET A 114 -38.09 -21.28 -9.30
N ALA A 115 -37.72 -20.62 -10.38
CA ALA A 115 -38.66 -20.01 -11.33
C ALA A 115 -39.01 -20.87 -12.55
N ALA A 116 -38.45 -22.09 -12.65
CA ALA A 116 -38.63 -23.01 -13.79
C ALA A 116 -39.47 -24.24 -13.47
N LYS A 117 -40.50 -24.08 -12.60
CA LYS A 117 -41.54 -25.08 -12.43
C LYS A 117 -42.93 -24.49 -12.74
#